data_925de90bfaa1ee60f4783e7010126498
#
_entry.id   925de90bfaa1ee60f4783e7010126498
#
_cell.length_a   1.000
_cell.length_b   1.000
_cell.length_c   1.000
_cell.angle_alpha   90.00
_cell.angle_beta   90.00
_cell.angle_gamma   90.00
#
_symmetry.space_group_name_H-M   'P 1'
#
loop_
_entity.id
_entity.type
_entity.pdbx_description
1 polymer ?
#
loop_
_entity_poly.entity_id
_entity_poly.type
_entity_poly.pdbx_seq_one_letter_code
_entity_poly.pdbx_strand_id
1 'polypeptide(L)'
;IMTLAMLQIGAGICAMLVRGQIAYAVPPFIATLGQKALGPVPYVVIVAATFLLVGHLVLTYTRFGRYVYMVGGNREAAEYSGVNVRLVIASVMIISAVCSGVAGMVGVAYFGSAQQNEFDSYLLDAISAVVVGGTSLFGGRGGIGNTIVGLLVLGVLNNGLDHINIDSFLKI
;
A
#
# COMPACT_ATOMS: atom_id res chain seq x y z
N ILE A 1 0.11 -7.97 -17.53
CA ILE A 1 1.37 -8.00 -18.29
C ILE A 1 1.99 -6.60 -18.35
N MET A 2 1.27 -5.55 -18.77
CA MET A 2 1.82 -4.18 -18.82
C MET A 2 2.29 -3.66 -17.46
N THR A 3 1.55 -3.91 -16.39
CA THR A 3 1.91 -3.47 -15.04
C THR A 3 3.20 -4.14 -14.54
N LEU A 4 3.37 -5.43 -14.81
CA LEU A 4 4.61 -6.16 -14.47
C LEU A 4 5.80 -5.65 -15.27
N ALA A 5 5.61 -5.35 -16.56
CA ALA A 5 6.67 -4.77 -17.38
C ALA A 5 7.10 -3.39 -16.86
N MET A 6 6.15 -2.53 -16.49
CA MET A 6 6.45 -1.23 -15.90
C MET A 6 7.17 -1.33 -14.55
N LEU A 7 6.81 -2.32 -13.72
CA LEU A 7 7.51 -2.60 -12.47
C LEU A 7 8.98 -2.94 -12.71
N GLN A 8 9.26 -3.83 -13.67
CA GLN A 8 10.64 -4.22 -14.01
C GLN A 8 11.44 -3.06 -14.63
N ILE A 9 10.80 -2.25 -15.47
CA ILE A 9 11.46 -1.05 -16.03
C ILE A 9 11.79 -0.06 -14.90
N GLY A 10 10.86 0.16 -13.97
CA GLY A 10 11.07 1.04 -12.81
C GLY A 10 12.21 0.54 -11.92
N ALA A 11 12.24 -0.75 -11.62
CA ALA A 11 13.32 -1.39 -10.85
C ALA A 11 14.67 -1.25 -11.57
N GLY A 12 14.72 -1.46 -12.89
CA GLY A 12 15.92 -1.30 -13.69
C GLY A 12 16.46 0.14 -13.69
N ILE A 13 15.57 1.14 -13.81
CA ILE A 13 15.97 2.55 -13.74
C ILE A 13 16.50 2.88 -12.33
N CYS A 14 15.84 2.40 -11.29
CA CYS A 14 16.27 2.58 -9.91
C CYS A 14 17.66 1.97 -9.69
N ALA A 15 17.91 0.74 -10.19
CA ALA A 15 19.21 0.08 -10.13
C ALA A 15 20.32 0.89 -10.79
N MET A 16 20.05 1.47 -11.94
CA MET A 16 21.02 2.30 -12.67
C MET A 16 21.34 3.59 -11.89
N LEU A 17 20.34 4.22 -11.28
CA LEU A 17 20.52 5.46 -10.51
C LEU A 17 21.31 5.23 -9.23
N VAL A 18 21.00 4.17 -8.49
CA VAL A 18 21.60 3.85 -7.18
C VAL A 18 22.92 3.07 -7.34
N ARG A 19 23.23 2.58 -8.56
CA ARG A 19 24.41 1.75 -8.86
C ARG A 19 24.56 0.53 -7.94
N GLY A 20 23.45 -0.02 -7.48
CA GLY A 20 23.43 -1.17 -6.56
C GLY A 20 23.94 -0.88 -5.15
N GLN A 21 24.15 0.38 -4.78
CA GLN A 21 24.62 0.76 -3.45
C GLN A 21 23.45 1.05 -2.52
N ILE A 22 23.61 0.68 -1.24
CA ILE A 22 22.65 1.02 -0.20
C ILE A 22 22.86 2.49 0.17
N ALA A 23 21.80 3.30 0.05
CA ALA A 23 21.85 4.70 0.46
C ALA A 23 21.53 4.81 1.96
N TYR A 24 22.53 5.09 2.76
CA TYR A 24 22.39 5.34 4.21
C TYR A 24 22.12 6.82 4.55
N ALA A 25 22.32 7.72 3.61
CA ALA A 25 22.13 9.15 3.81
C ALA A 25 20.65 9.53 3.70
N VAL A 26 19.88 9.24 4.72
CA VAL A 26 18.48 9.67 4.81
C VAL A 26 18.44 11.12 5.29
N PRO A 27 17.76 12.04 4.58
CA PRO A 27 17.60 13.43 5.02
C PRO A 27 17.04 13.50 6.45
N PRO A 28 17.52 14.44 7.29
CA PRO A 28 17.13 14.50 8.71
C PRO A 28 15.62 14.65 8.91
N PHE A 29 14.94 15.29 7.97
CA PHE A 29 13.47 15.40 8.00
C PHE A 29 12.78 14.03 7.91
N ILE A 30 13.23 13.17 7.01
CA ILE A 30 12.67 11.82 6.82
C ILE A 30 13.06 10.91 8.00
N ALA A 31 14.32 11.00 8.46
CA ALA A 31 14.78 10.24 9.62
C ALA A 31 13.97 10.54 10.89
N THR A 32 13.55 11.79 11.08
CA THR A 32 12.71 12.17 12.23
C THR A 32 11.34 11.51 12.22
N LEU A 33 10.77 11.21 11.05
CA LEU A 33 9.49 10.51 10.92
C LEU A 33 9.59 9.04 11.38
N GLY A 34 10.74 8.39 11.14
CA GLY A 34 10.93 7.00 11.55
C GLY A 34 11.37 6.81 13.00
N GLN A 35 12.15 7.77 13.54
CA GLN A 35 12.79 7.64 14.85
C GLN A 35 12.06 8.33 16.00
N LYS A 36 11.23 9.34 15.71
CA LYS A 36 10.48 10.06 16.75
C LYS A 36 9.12 9.43 17.00
N ALA A 37 8.73 9.47 18.27
CA ALA A 37 7.42 9.07 18.73
C ALA A 37 6.75 10.23 19.48
N LEU A 38 5.44 10.34 19.38
CA LEU A 38 4.62 11.22 20.20
C LEU A 38 4.15 10.42 21.43
N GLY A 39 4.97 10.42 22.50
CA GLY A 39 4.74 9.54 23.64
C GLY A 39 4.94 8.06 23.26
N PRO A 40 3.97 7.18 23.50
CA PRO A 40 4.09 5.75 23.19
C PRO A 40 3.85 5.41 21.71
N VAL A 41 3.42 6.39 20.86
CA VAL A 41 3.01 6.13 19.48
C VAL A 41 4.05 6.64 18.50
N PRO A 42 4.67 5.77 17.66
CA PRO A 42 5.58 6.19 16.59
C PRO A 42 4.86 7.06 15.55
N TYR A 43 5.55 8.07 14.99
CA TYR A 43 4.97 8.92 13.93
C TYR A 43 4.51 8.12 12.70
N VAL A 44 5.19 7.02 12.38
CA VAL A 44 4.81 6.11 11.29
C VAL A 44 3.37 5.63 11.43
N VAL A 45 2.97 5.26 12.65
CA VAL A 45 1.59 4.80 12.95
C VAL A 45 0.58 5.93 12.75
N ILE A 46 0.93 7.15 13.15
CA ILE A 46 0.07 8.33 12.99
C ILE A 46 -0.14 8.63 11.50
N VAL A 47 0.93 8.57 10.70
CA VAL A 47 0.85 8.76 9.25
C VAL A 47 -0.03 7.69 8.61
N ALA A 48 0.20 6.42 8.94
CA ALA A 48 -0.60 5.31 8.42
C ALA A 48 -2.09 5.45 8.81
N ALA A 49 -2.38 5.76 10.08
CA ALA A 49 -3.74 5.98 10.56
C ALA A 49 -4.43 7.15 9.84
N THR A 50 -3.70 8.23 9.57
CA THR A 50 -4.22 9.38 8.83
C THR A 50 -4.59 9.00 7.39
N PHE A 51 -3.72 8.25 6.69
CA PHE A 51 -4.01 7.76 5.33
C PHE A 51 -5.21 6.81 5.29
N LEU A 52 -5.31 5.90 6.25
CA LEU A 52 -6.44 4.98 6.37
C LEU A 52 -7.74 5.75 6.65
N LEU A 53 -7.72 6.74 7.52
CA LEU A 53 -8.88 7.56 7.85
C LEU A 53 -9.33 8.41 6.66
N VAL A 54 -8.40 9.11 6.01
CA VAL A 54 -8.70 9.91 4.82
C VAL A 54 -9.25 9.02 3.69
N GLY A 55 -8.62 7.90 3.43
CA GLY A 55 -9.09 6.94 2.44
C GLY A 55 -10.48 6.39 2.76
N HIS A 56 -10.75 6.08 4.03
CA HIS A 56 -12.07 5.63 4.48
C HIS A 56 -13.14 6.71 4.25
N LEU A 57 -12.85 7.95 4.61
CA LEU A 57 -13.76 9.07 4.39
C LEU A 57 -14.02 9.30 2.90
N VAL A 58 -12.98 9.27 2.08
CA VAL A 58 -13.09 9.44 0.62
C VAL A 58 -13.94 8.32 0.01
N LEU A 59 -13.67 7.07 0.34
CA LEU A 59 -14.40 5.93 -0.23
C LEU A 59 -15.87 5.86 0.24
N THR A 60 -16.13 6.17 1.51
CA THR A 60 -17.45 5.98 2.11
C THR A 60 -18.36 7.18 1.91
N TYR A 61 -17.85 8.39 2.05
CA TYR A 61 -18.68 9.60 2.12
C TYR A 61 -18.68 10.45 0.86
N THR A 62 -17.75 10.24 -0.10
CA THR A 62 -17.67 11.09 -1.30
C THR A 62 -18.41 10.49 -2.50
N ARG A 63 -18.71 11.35 -3.49
CA ARG A 63 -19.24 10.94 -4.78
C ARG A 63 -18.22 10.09 -5.55
N PHE A 64 -16.95 10.38 -5.37
CA PHE A 64 -15.86 9.63 -5.98
C PHE A 64 -15.87 8.17 -5.53
N GLY A 65 -15.97 7.89 -4.23
CA GLY A 65 -16.06 6.52 -3.71
C GLY A 65 -17.23 5.74 -4.31
N ARG A 66 -18.40 6.36 -4.44
CA ARG A 66 -19.55 5.73 -5.10
C ARG A 66 -19.27 5.36 -6.55
N TYR A 67 -18.62 6.24 -7.30
CA TYR A 67 -18.22 5.94 -8.68
C TYR A 67 -17.18 4.81 -8.75
N VAL A 68 -16.24 4.75 -7.82
CA VAL A 68 -15.26 3.66 -7.73
C VAL A 68 -15.95 2.31 -7.55
N TYR A 69 -16.92 2.22 -6.64
CA TYR A 69 -17.69 0.98 -6.43
C TYR A 69 -18.59 0.62 -7.64
N MET A 70 -19.22 1.61 -8.27
CA MET A 70 -20.04 1.38 -9.48
C MET A 70 -19.19 0.83 -10.62
N VAL A 71 -18.06 1.48 -10.92
CA VAL A 71 -17.14 1.07 -11.99
C VAL A 71 -16.52 -0.29 -11.71
N GLY A 72 -16.18 -0.57 -10.43
CA GLY A 72 -15.64 -1.86 -10.01
C GLY A 72 -16.67 -2.99 -10.07
N GLY A 73 -17.94 -2.70 -9.84
CA GLY A 73 -19.02 -3.69 -9.86
C GLY A 73 -19.48 -4.06 -11.27
N ASN A 74 -19.74 -3.07 -12.09
CA ASN A 74 -20.09 -3.27 -13.51
C ASN A 74 -19.71 -2.03 -14.32
N ARG A 75 -18.68 -2.18 -15.14
CA ARG A 75 -18.10 -1.12 -15.94
C ARG A 75 -19.08 -0.57 -17.00
N GLU A 76 -19.81 -1.46 -17.66
CA GLU A 76 -20.77 -1.08 -18.70
C GLU A 76 -21.96 -0.35 -18.09
N ALA A 77 -22.52 -0.85 -16.99
CA ALA A 77 -23.62 -0.19 -16.29
C ALA A 77 -23.22 1.19 -15.76
N ALA A 78 -22.00 1.38 -15.30
CA ALA A 78 -21.49 2.68 -14.88
C ALA A 78 -21.39 3.66 -16.06
N GLU A 79 -20.95 3.20 -17.21
CA GLU A 79 -20.86 4.01 -18.43
C GLU A 79 -22.25 4.43 -18.94
N TYR A 80 -23.21 3.52 -18.97
CA TYR A 80 -24.62 3.84 -19.29
C TYR A 80 -25.28 4.80 -18.29
N SER A 81 -24.80 4.81 -17.05
CA SER A 81 -25.26 5.77 -16.02
C SER A 81 -24.58 7.14 -16.13
N GLY A 82 -23.79 7.40 -17.19
CA GLY A 82 -23.13 8.68 -17.43
C GLY A 82 -21.83 8.89 -16.63
N VAL A 83 -21.29 7.85 -15.96
CA VAL A 83 -20.03 7.94 -15.25
C VAL A 83 -18.86 7.84 -16.24
N ASN A 84 -17.94 8.79 -16.19
CA ASN A 84 -16.73 8.70 -16.99
C ASN A 84 -15.75 7.68 -16.41
N VAL A 85 -15.89 6.42 -16.85
CA VAL A 85 -15.11 5.27 -16.37
C VAL A 85 -13.60 5.49 -16.50
N ARG A 86 -13.15 6.11 -17.58
CA ARG A 86 -11.70 6.37 -17.82
C ARG A 86 -11.12 7.31 -16.77
N LEU A 87 -11.84 8.39 -16.45
CA LEU A 87 -11.40 9.33 -15.40
C LEU A 87 -11.38 8.70 -14.02
N VAL A 88 -12.35 7.86 -13.69
CA VAL A 88 -12.38 7.15 -12.40
C VAL A 88 -11.17 6.22 -12.28
N ILE A 89 -10.90 5.40 -13.31
CA ILE A 89 -9.75 4.48 -13.30
C ILE A 89 -8.43 5.27 -13.22
N ALA A 90 -8.26 6.32 -14.02
CA ALA A 90 -7.06 7.15 -13.98
C ALA A 90 -6.84 7.77 -12.60
N SER A 91 -7.90 8.29 -11.96
CA SER A 91 -7.83 8.87 -10.62
C SER A 91 -7.42 7.85 -9.57
N VAL A 92 -7.98 6.63 -9.62
CA VAL A 92 -7.62 5.54 -8.70
C VAL A 92 -6.15 5.15 -8.87
N MET A 93 -5.65 5.07 -10.10
CA MET A 93 -4.24 4.77 -10.38
C MET A 93 -3.31 5.86 -9.86
N ILE A 94 -3.68 7.14 -10.02
CA ILE A 94 -2.90 8.26 -9.48
C ILE A 94 -2.87 8.23 -7.96
N ILE A 95 -4.01 8.01 -7.31
CA ILE A 95 -4.10 7.89 -5.85
C ILE A 95 -3.23 6.72 -5.35
N SER A 96 -3.30 5.57 -6.02
CA SER A 96 -2.47 4.41 -5.70
C SER A 96 -0.98 4.74 -5.80
N ALA A 97 -0.55 5.42 -6.85
CA ALA A 97 0.85 5.82 -7.04
C ALA A 97 1.32 6.79 -5.93
N VAL A 98 0.47 7.77 -5.56
CA VAL A 98 0.79 8.70 -4.46
C VAL A 98 0.91 7.95 -3.13
N CYS A 99 -0.04 7.06 -2.82
CA CYS A 99 0.01 6.25 -1.60
C CYS A 99 1.26 5.36 -1.55
N SER A 100 1.62 4.74 -2.66
CA SER A 100 2.83 3.93 -2.78
C SER A 100 4.11 4.77 -2.57
N GLY A 101 4.18 5.98 -3.15
CA GLY A 101 5.30 6.89 -2.93
C GLY A 101 5.46 7.30 -1.46
N VAL A 102 4.35 7.62 -0.79
CA VAL A 102 4.37 7.94 0.65
C VAL A 102 4.76 6.72 1.48
N ALA A 103 4.24 5.53 1.15
CA ALA A 103 4.62 4.28 1.84
C ALA A 103 6.12 4.00 1.71
N GLY A 104 6.70 4.22 0.52
CA GLY A 104 8.15 4.12 0.31
C GLY A 104 8.96 5.11 1.17
N MET A 105 8.53 6.37 1.27
CA MET A 105 9.19 7.36 2.15
C MET A 105 9.12 6.96 3.62
N VAL A 106 7.96 6.46 4.06
CA VAL A 106 7.76 5.99 5.44
C VAL A 106 8.63 4.77 5.72
N GLY A 107 8.75 3.84 4.74
CA GLY A 107 9.61 2.68 4.85
C GLY A 107 11.09 3.06 4.99
N VAL A 108 11.60 3.94 4.13
CA VAL A 108 12.97 4.47 4.24
C VAL A 108 13.20 5.17 5.59
N ALA A 109 12.21 5.90 6.10
CA ALA A 109 12.28 6.51 7.42
C ALA A 109 12.40 5.47 8.54
N TYR A 110 11.66 4.37 8.43
CA TYR A 110 11.64 3.30 9.43
C TYR A 110 12.92 2.48 9.44
N PHE A 111 13.40 2.06 8.26
CA PHE A 111 14.63 1.25 8.14
C PHE A 111 15.92 2.08 8.24
N GLY A 112 15.85 3.41 8.06
CA GLY A 112 17.03 4.29 8.08
C GLY A 112 17.96 4.11 6.88
N SER A 113 17.57 3.30 5.90
CA SER A 113 18.32 3.03 4.68
C SER A 113 17.35 2.90 3.50
N ALA A 114 17.84 3.15 2.29
CA ALA A 114 17.12 2.86 1.07
C ALA A 114 17.89 1.81 0.28
N GLN A 115 17.30 0.62 0.20
CA GLN A 115 17.80 -0.49 -0.59
C GLN A 115 16.84 -0.82 -1.72
N GLN A 116 17.37 -1.23 -2.85
CA GLN A 116 16.59 -1.53 -4.04
C GLN A 116 15.68 -2.72 -3.76
N ASN A 117 15.25 -3.51 -3.59
CA ASN A 117 14.42 -4.72 -3.44
C ASN A 117 13.89 -4.93 -2.00
N GLU A 118 14.07 -3.97 -1.11
CA GLU A 118 13.66 -4.09 0.30
C GLU A 118 12.14 -4.26 0.46
N PHE A 119 11.38 -3.76 -0.50
CA PHE A 119 9.92 -3.77 -0.45
C PHE A 119 9.26 -4.80 -1.37
N ASP A 120 10.02 -5.66 -2.03
CA ASP A 120 9.44 -6.63 -2.99
C ASP A 120 8.53 -7.65 -2.29
N SER A 121 8.88 -8.10 -1.09
CA SER A 121 8.05 -9.01 -0.29
C SER A 121 6.75 -8.37 0.18
N TYR A 122 6.76 -7.06 0.46
CA TYR A 122 5.57 -6.35 0.95
C TYR A 122 4.44 -6.25 -0.08
N LEU A 123 4.74 -6.44 -1.38
CA LEU A 123 3.71 -6.48 -2.42
C LEU A 123 2.73 -7.64 -2.20
N LEU A 124 3.27 -8.83 -1.94
CA LEU A 124 2.46 -10.02 -1.69
C LEU A 124 1.72 -9.92 -0.37
N ASP A 125 2.36 -9.41 0.67
CA ASP A 125 1.73 -9.18 1.97
C ASP A 125 0.57 -8.19 1.87
N ALA A 126 0.74 -7.11 1.11
CA ALA A 126 -0.33 -6.12 0.90
C ALA A 126 -1.53 -6.73 0.14
N ILE A 127 -1.28 -7.51 -0.91
CA ILE A 127 -2.33 -8.20 -1.65
C ILE A 127 -3.04 -9.21 -0.74
N SER A 128 -2.29 -9.99 0.01
CA SER A 128 -2.82 -10.99 0.95
C SER A 128 -3.68 -10.32 2.03
N ALA A 129 -3.24 -9.19 2.60
CA ALA A 129 -3.99 -8.43 3.59
C ALA A 129 -5.35 -7.97 3.04
N VAL A 130 -5.36 -7.45 1.81
CA VAL A 130 -6.58 -6.95 1.17
C VAL A 130 -7.56 -8.09 0.87
N VAL A 131 -7.05 -9.25 0.40
CA VAL A 131 -7.86 -10.43 0.08
C VAL A 131 -8.40 -11.09 1.33
N VAL A 132 -7.56 -11.31 2.34
CA VAL A 132 -7.96 -11.88 3.65
C VAL A 132 -8.97 -10.96 4.34
N GLY A 133 -8.84 -9.65 4.18
CA GLY A 133 -9.81 -8.67 4.63
C GLY A 133 -11.16 -8.74 3.91
N GLY A 134 -11.31 -9.54 2.84
CA GLY A 134 -12.56 -9.73 2.10
C GLY A 134 -12.82 -8.69 1.02
N THR A 135 -11.78 -7.99 0.56
CA THR A 135 -11.89 -7.11 -0.61
C THR A 135 -11.79 -7.94 -1.89
N SER A 136 -12.73 -7.76 -2.80
CA SER A 136 -12.78 -8.49 -4.06
C SER A 136 -11.68 -8.04 -5.02
N LEU A 137 -10.89 -8.98 -5.54
CA LEU A 137 -9.92 -8.73 -6.62
C LEU A 137 -10.59 -8.35 -7.95
N PHE A 138 -11.84 -8.73 -8.14
CA PHE A 138 -12.61 -8.41 -9.35
C PHE A 138 -13.27 -7.02 -9.28
N GLY A 139 -13.18 -6.34 -8.12
CA GLY A 139 -13.74 -5.02 -7.89
C GLY A 139 -15.15 -5.02 -7.31
N GLY A 140 -15.69 -3.83 -7.09
CA GLY A 140 -17.07 -3.57 -6.66
C GLY A 140 -17.39 -3.88 -5.20
N ARG A 141 -16.56 -4.62 -4.49
CA ARG A 141 -16.76 -5.02 -3.09
C ARG A 141 -15.46 -4.89 -2.29
N GLY A 142 -15.58 -4.38 -1.08
CA GLY A 142 -14.48 -4.20 -0.15
C GLY A 142 -14.55 -2.86 0.55
N GLY A 143 -13.53 -2.56 1.35
CA GLY A 143 -13.44 -1.28 2.06
C GLY A 143 -12.20 -1.23 2.95
N ILE A 144 -11.83 -0.05 3.37
CA ILE A 144 -10.63 0.15 4.20
C ILE A 144 -10.76 -0.56 5.56
N GLY A 145 -11.97 -0.58 6.15
CA GLY A 145 -12.21 -1.34 7.37
C GLY A 145 -11.87 -2.82 7.22
N ASN A 146 -12.26 -3.41 6.10
CA ASN A 146 -11.95 -4.80 5.76
C ASN A 146 -10.45 -5.02 5.62
N THR A 147 -9.74 -4.10 4.96
CA THR A 147 -8.29 -4.15 4.82
C THR A 147 -7.57 -4.06 6.17
N ILE A 148 -8.06 -3.23 7.10
CA ILE A 148 -7.51 -3.14 8.46
C ILE A 148 -7.65 -4.48 9.18
N VAL A 149 -8.80 -5.14 9.07
CA VAL A 149 -8.99 -6.48 9.66
C VAL A 149 -8.02 -7.49 9.04
N GLY A 150 -7.85 -7.48 7.73
CA GLY A 150 -6.88 -8.34 7.05
C GLY A 150 -5.43 -8.11 7.51
N LEU A 151 -5.02 -6.84 7.66
CA LEU A 151 -3.71 -6.48 8.19
C LEU A 151 -3.50 -6.97 9.63
N LEU A 152 -4.53 -6.84 10.48
CA LEU A 152 -4.46 -7.34 11.86
C LEU A 152 -4.33 -8.86 11.90
N VAL A 153 -5.09 -9.57 11.09
CA VAL A 153 -5.02 -11.04 11.00
C VAL A 153 -3.63 -11.49 10.58
N LEU A 154 -3.09 -10.91 9.49
CA LEU A 154 -1.74 -11.25 9.02
C LEU A 154 -0.66 -10.83 10.03
N GLY A 155 -0.80 -9.67 10.68
CA GLY A 155 0.14 -9.21 11.69
C GLY A 155 0.20 -10.14 12.91
N VAL A 156 -0.95 -10.61 13.39
CA VAL A 156 -1.02 -11.58 14.49
C VAL A 156 -0.45 -12.93 14.05
N LEU A 157 -0.76 -13.36 12.82
CA LEU A 157 -0.28 -14.63 12.28
C LEU A 157 1.25 -14.61 12.13
N ASN A 158 1.81 -13.59 11.51
CA ASN A 158 3.26 -13.45 11.34
C ASN A 158 3.97 -13.38 12.70
N ASN A 159 3.46 -12.59 13.65
CA ASN A 159 4.02 -12.51 15.00
C ASN A 159 3.93 -13.87 15.74
N GLY A 160 2.81 -14.59 15.58
CA GLY A 160 2.66 -15.93 16.15
C GLY A 160 3.66 -16.93 15.58
N LEU A 161 3.89 -16.91 14.27
CA LEU A 161 4.88 -17.77 13.60
C LEU A 161 6.32 -17.43 14.04
N ASP A 162 6.62 -16.16 14.29
CA ASP A 162 7.92 -15.74 14.82
C ASP A 162 8.18 -16.27 16.22
N HIS A 163 7.15 -16.29 17.08
CA HIS A 163 7.26 -16.83 18.43
C HIS A 163 7.51 -18.34 18.49
N ILE A 164 7.03 -19.10 17.50
CA ILE A 164 7.22 -20.56 17.43
C ILE A 164 8.58 -20.93 16.81
N ASN A 165 9.43 -19.95 16.45
CA ASN A 165 10.74 -20.15 15.81
C ASN A 165 10.66 -21.01 14.53
N ILE A 166 9.61 -20.87 13.76
CA ILE A 166 9.50 -21.50 12.45
C ILE A 166 10.49 -20.82 11.51
N ASP A 167 11.37 -21.62 10.90
CA ASP A 167 12.36 -21.15 9.92
C ASP A 167 11.72 -20.24 8.87
N SER A 168 12.38 -19.14 8.55
CA SER A 168 11.92 -18.14 7.57
C SER A 168 11.60 -18.74 6.19
N PHE A 169 12.13 -19.93 5.88
CA PHE A 169 11.84 -20.68 4.66
C PHE A 169 10.43 -21.29 4.61
N LEU A 170 9.75 -21.45 5.74
CA LEU A 170 8.39 -22.01 5.82
C LEU A 170 7.31 -20.93 5.90
N LYS A 171 7.70 -19.66 5.87
CA LYS A 171 6.80 -18.48 5.92
C LYS A 171 6.40 -17.97 4.53
N ILE A 172 6.88 -18.60 3.45
CA ILE A 172 6.58 -18.21 2.07
C ILE A 172 5.33 -18.92 1.57
#